data_cecd8b80dcb3ae22366e6a2fc16498ba
#
_entry.id   cecd8b80dcb3ae22366e6a2fc16498ba
#
_cell.length_a   1.000
_cell.length_b   1.000
_cell.length_c   1.000
_cell.angle_alpha   90.00
_cell.angle_beta   90.00
_cell.angle_gamma   90.00
#
_symmetry.space_group_name_H-M   'P 1'
#
loop_
_entity.id
_entity.type
_entity.pdbx_description
1 polymer ?
#
loop_
_entity_poly.entity_id
_entity_poly.type
_entity_poly.pdbx_seq_one_letter_code
_entity_poly.pdbx_strand_id
1 'polypeptide(L)'
;MNSQVDQYITELEHPLKNVFIEIRRLICNHFPQLNEVIKWNAPSYQTNETDFLTFKLFPPKNIQLIFHRGAKVKEQPKDHLITDDSKLLKWAANDRAILTFTTLEEVKANESALILIISNWMKALQE
;
A
#
# COMPACT_ATOMS: atom_id res chain seq x y z
N MET A 1 -5.77 -8.98 14.67
CA MET A 1 -4.78 -7.87 14.60
C MET A 1 -3.40 -8.44 14.82
N ASN A 2 -2.42 -7.89 14.13
CA ASN A 2 -1.03 -8.35 14.22
C ASN A 2 -0.31 -7.59 15.34
N SER A 3 0.12 -8.30 16.38
CA SER A 3 0.74 -7.69 17.55
C SER A 3 2.08 -7.00 17.23
N GLN A 4 2.83 -7.52 16.25
CA GLN A 4 4.08 -6.92 15.81
C GLN A 4 3.83 -5.55 15.16
N VAL A 5 2.79 -5.46 14.34
CA VAL A 5 2.41 -4.19 13.71
C VAL A 5 1.82 -3.23 14.73
N ASP A 6 1.03 -3.72 15.69
CA ASP A 6 0.48 -2.88 16.75
C ASP A 6 1.61 -2.26 17.58
N GLN A 7 2.64 -3.03 17.90
CA GLN A 7 3.81 -2.53 18.61
C GLN A 7 4.56 -1.50 17.77
N TYR A 8 4.74 -1.77 16.48
CA TYR A 8 5.35 -0.84 15.53
C TYR A 8 4.63 0.51 15.55
N ILE A 9 3.30 0.50 15.49
CA ILE A 9 2.50 1.73 15.51
C ILE A 9 2.67 2.48 16.82
N THR A 10 2.65 1.76 17.93
CA THR A 10 2.80 2.37 19.26
C THR A 10 4.13 3.12 19.37
N GLU A 11 5.19 2.56 18.80
CA GLU A 11 6.54 3.11 18.87
C GLU A 11 6.84 4.13 17.77
N LEU A 12 6.00 4.20 16.74
CA LEU A 12 6.23 5.07 15.59
C LEU A 12 6.14 6.55 15.97
N GLU A 13 7.20 7.29 15.69
CA GLU A 13 7.22 8.74 15.77
C GLU A 13 7.22 9.30 14.36
N HIS A 14 6.11 9.94 13.98
CA HIS A 14 5.94 10.44 12.61
C HIS A 14 4.93 11.58 12.63
N PRO A 15 5.23 12.72 11.98
CA PRO A 15 4.30 13.87 11.97
C PRO A 15 2.96 13.55 11.30
N LEU A 16 2.94 12.56 10.40
CA LEU A 16 1.72 12.15 9.70
C LEU A 16 1.21 10.78 10.18
N LYS A 17 1.46 10.44 11.44
CA LYS A 17 1.03 9.17 12.01
C LYS A 17 -0.49 8.97 11.89
N ASN A 18 -1.28 10.04 12.05
CA ASN A 18 -2.73 9.97 11.89
C ASN A 18 -3.15 9.58 10.47
N VAL A 19 -2.43 10.07 9.46
CA VAL A 19 -2.68 9.71 8.05
C VAL A 19 -2.37 8.23 7.84
N PHE A 20 -1.22 7.78 8.31
CA PHE A 20 -0.82 6.37 8.24
C PHE A 20 -1.85 5.45 8.91
N ILE A 21 -2.28 5.79 10.12
CA ILE A 21 -3.26 4.98 10.87
C ILE A 21 -4.58 4.86 10.12
N GLU A 22 -5.05 5.94 9.50
CA GLU A 22 -6.30 5.91 8.74
C GLU A 22 -6.18 5.03 7.49
N ILE A 23 -5.07 5.13 6.76
CA ILE A 23 -4.84 4.27 5.59
C ILE A 23 -4.81 2.79 6.02
N ARG A 24 -4.07 2.49 7.10
CA ARG A 24 -4.02 1.12 7.62
C ARG A 24 -5.40 0.61 8.00
N ARG A 25 -6.20 1.46 8.65
CA ARG A 25 -7.57 1.09 9.05
C ARG A 25 -8.39 0.69 7.83
N LEU A 26 -8.30 1.47 6.75
CA LEU A 26 -9.02 1.18 5.51
C LEU A 26 -8.57 -0.15 4.91
N ILE A 27 -7.26 -0.39 4.86
CA ILE A 27 -6.73 -1.64 4.30
C ILE A 27 -7.21 -2.83 5.11
N CYS A 28 -7.06 -2.79 6.43
CA CYS A 28 -7.42 -3.91 7.30
C CYS A 28 -8.93 -4.18 7.33
N ASN A 29 -9.74 -3.12 7.26
CA ASN A 29 -11.20 -3.28 7.28
C ASN A 29 -11.75 -3.82 5.97
N HIS A 30 -11.21 -3.37 4.84
CA HIS A 30 -11.71 -3.78 3.52
C HIS A 30 -11.07 -5.07 3.01
N PHE A 31 -9.88 -5.41 3.51
CA PHE A 31 -9.13 -6.58 3.04
C PHE A 31 -8.62 -7.41 4.24
N PRO A 32 -9.54 -7.95 5.07
CA PRO A 32 -9.14 -8.71 6.26
C PRO A 32 -8.40 -10.00 5.94
N GLN A 33 -8.48 -10.46 4.69
CA GLN A 33 -7.80 -11.67 4.23
C GLN A 33 -6.30 -11.47 3.98
N LEU A 34 -5.85 -10.21 3.92
CA LEU A 34 -4.42 -9.95 3.70
C LEU A 34 -3.60 -10.26 4.95
N ASN A 35 -2.40 -10.79 4.73
CA ASN A 35 -1.43 -11.00 5.80
C ASN A 35 -0.60 -9.73 5.96
N GLU A 36 -0.58 -9.16 7.16
CA GLU A 36 0.16 -7.93 7.47
C GLU A 36 1.45 -8.30 8.21
N VAL A 37 2.58 -7.84 7.68
CA VAL A 37 3.91 -8.09 8.25
C VAL A 37 4.71 -6.79 8.30
N ILE A 38 5.83 -6.79 9.04
CA ILE A 38 6.79 -5.68 8.98
C ILE A 38 7.90 -6.08 8.01
N LYS A 39 8.17 -5.23 7.02
CA LYS A 39 9.20 -5.45 6.03
C LYS A 39 9.83 -4.11 5.68
N TRP A 40 11.17 -4.06 5.65
CA TRP A 40 11.91 -2.81 5.41
C TRP A 40 11.49 -1.69 6.37
N ASN A 41 11.30 -2.06 7.65
CA ASN A 41 10.90 -1.14 8.73
C ASN A 41 9.54 -0.47 8.50
N ALA A 42 8.62 -1.14 7.81
CA ALA A 42 7.26 -0.64 7.62
C ALA A 42 6.27 -1.77 7.41
N PRO A 43 4.97 -1.55 7.66
CA PRO A 43 3.96 -2.56 7.37
C PRO A 43 3.88 -2.88 5.88
N SER A 44 3.78 -4.17 5.59
CA SER A 44 3.65 -4.70 4.23
C SER A 44 2.51 -5.72 4.21
N TYR A 45 1.86 -5.85 3.07
CA TYR A 45 0.67 -6.70 2.91
C TYR A 45 0.91 -7.76 1.86
N GLN A 46 0.48 -8.98 2.19
CA GLN A 46 0.69 -10.16 1.35
C GLN A 46 -0.64 -10.76 0.93
N THR A 47 -0.68 -11.23 -0.31
CA THR A 47 -1.72 -12.12 -0.80
C THR A 47 -1.03 -13.31 -1.47
N ASN A 48 -1.47 -14.55 -1.15
CA ASN A 48 -0.84 -15.78 -1.66
C ASN A 48 0.69 -15.79 -1.44
N GLU A 49 1.11 -15.37 -0.25
CA GLU A 49 2.52 -15.33 0.17
C GLU A 49 3.39 -14.34 -0.62
N THR A 50 2.77 -13.46 -1.41
CA THR A 50 3.47 -12.44 -2.17
C THR A 50 3.23 -11.07 -1.56
N ASP A 51 4.29 -10.38 -1.17
CA ASP A 51 4.20 -8.97 -0.79
C ASP A 51 3.86 -8.15 -2.02
N PHE A 52 2.86 -7.29 -1.92
CA PHE A 52 2.46 -6.47 -3.07
C PHE A 52 2.20 -5.01 -2.73
N LEU A 53 2.10 -4.71 -1.43
CA LEU A 53 1.74 -3.37 -0.96
C LEU A 53 2.54 -3.09 0.31
N THR A 54 3.44 -2.12 0.25
CA THR A 54 4.33 -1.80 1.36
C THR A 54 4.30 -0.30 1.64
N PHE A 55 4.13 0.07 2.90
CA PHE A 55 4.25 1.47 3.29
C PHE A 55 5.69 1.95 3.17
N LYS A 56 5.85 3.21 2.77
CA LYS A 56 7.10 3.94 2.88
C LYS A 56 6.83 5.21 3.66
N LEU A 57 7.38 5.29 4.87
CA LEU A 57 7.07 6.36 5.83
C LEU A 57 8.17 7.40 5.94
N PHE A 58 9.37 7.10 5.45
CA PHE A 58 10.51 8.02 5.57
C PHE A 58 11.15 8.29 4.22
N PRO A 59 11.56 9.53 3.94
CA PRO A 59 11.52 10.73 4.80
C PRO A 59 10.10 11.05 5.28
N PRO A 60 9.96 11.66 6.48
CA PRO A 60 8.64 11.79 7.14
C PRO A 60 7.80 12.97 6.62
N LYS A 61 7.86 13.26 5.34
CA LYS A 61 7.15 14.38 4.71
C LYS A 61 5.83 13.98 4.05
N ASN A 62 5.61 12.70 3.89
CA ASN A 62 4.38 12.14 3.32
C ASN A 62 4.25 10.68 3.72
N ILE A 63 3.11 10.07 3.36
CA ILE A 63 2.88 8.63 3.49
C ILE A 63 2.78 8.07 2.09
N GLN A 64 3.67 7.15 1.75
CA GLN A 64 3.65 6.49 0.45
C GLN A 64 3.26 5.03 0.59
N LEU A 65 2.52 4.56 -0.41
CA LEU A 65 2.18 3.16 -0.60
C LEU A 65 2.86 2.70 -1.89
N ILE A 66 3.71 1.69 -1.76
CA ILE A 66 4.43 1.14 -2.90
C ILE A 66 3.70 -0.13 -3.32
N PHE A 67 3.16 -0.12 -4.54
CA PHE A 67 2.54 -1.30 -5.15
C PHE A 67 3.57 -2.01 -6.02
N HIS A 68 3.72 -3.33 -5.85
CA HIS A 68 4.76 -4.11 -6.53
C HIS A 68 4.33 -5.58 -6.66
N ARG A 69 5.21 -6.42 -7.18
CA ARG A 69 4.94 -7.86 -7.35
C ARG A 69 5.85 -8.75 -6.52
N GLY A 70 6.34 -8.23 -5.38
CA GLY A 70 7.24 -8.96 -4.50
C GLY A 70 8.70 -8.82 -4.89
N ALA A 71 9.55 -9.61 -4.21
CA ALA A 71 10.99 -9.52 -4.38
C ALA A 71 11.52 -10.28 -5.60
N LYS A 72 10.74 -11.21 -6.15
CA LYS A 72 11.17 -12.00 -7.30
C LYS A 72 11.14 -11.17 -8.56
N VAL A 73 12.20 -11.24 -9.36
CA VAL A 73 12.26 -10.59 -10.65
C VAL A 73 11.31 -11.33 -11.59
N LYS A 74 10.43 -10.57 -12.25
CA LYS A 74 9.47 -11.07 -13.22
C LYS A 74 9.60 -10.28 -14.51
N GLU A 75 9.20 -10.91 -15.62
CA GLU A 75 9.12 -10.22 -16.89
C GLU A 75 8.15 -9.04 -16.76
N GLN A 76 8.54 -7.87 -17.31
CA GLN A 76 7.67 -6.69 -17.28
C GLN A 76 6.43 -6.89 -18.12
N PRO A 77 5.25 -6.51 -17.63
CA PRO A 77 4.04 -6.52 -18.45
C PRO A 77 4.21 -5.55 -19.62
N LYS A 78 3.46 -5.78 -20.67
CA LYS A 78 3.46 -4.92 -21.86
C LYS A 78 2.94 -3.51 -21.54
N ASP A 79 1.94 -3.43 -20.66
CA ASP A 79 1.33 -2.18 -20.21
C ASP A 79 1.36 -2.13 -18.68
N HIS A 80 0.88 -1.02 -18.10
CA HIS A 80 0.72 -0.94 -16.64
C HIS A 80 -0.10 -2.12 -16.15
N LEU A 81 0.28 -2.68 -15.01
CA LEU A 81 -0.34 -3.88 -14.45
C LEU A 81 -1.85 -3.73 -14.26
N ILE A 82 -2.29 -2.53 -13.91
CA ILE A 82 -3.71 -2.19 -13.79
C ILE A 82 -3.97 -0.86 -14.49
N THR A 83 -5.26 -0.60 -14.75
CA THR A 83 -5.71 0.73 -15.19
C THR A 83 -6.14 1.52 -13.95
N ASP A 84 -5.60 2.72 -13.78
CA ASP A 84 -5.95 3.62 -12.69
C ASP A 84 -6.61 4.89 -13.23
N ASP A 85 -7.93 4.90 -13.28
CA ASP A 85 -8.70 6.04 -13.77
C ASP A 85 -8.62 7.24 -12.83
N SER A 86 -8.31 7.02 -11.55
CA SER A 86 -8.17 8.10 -10.56
C SER A 86 -6.90 8.91 -10.77
N LYS A 87 -5.91 8.34 -11.46
CA LYS A 87 -4.60 8.95 -11.70
C LYS A 87 -3.82 9.24 -10.42
N LEU A 88 -4.13 8.52 -9.34
CA LEU A 88 -3.41 8.64 -8.08
C LEU A 88 -2.04 7.96 -8.13
N LEU A 89 -1.91 6.92 -8.94
CA LEU A 89 -0.66 6.17 -9.03
C LEU A 89 0.37 6.88 -9.90
N LYS A 90 1.58 6.97 -9.37
CA LYS A 90 2.75 7.37 -10.14
C LYS A 90 3.53 6.11 -10.50
N TRP A 91 3.60 5.79 -11.77
CA TRP A 91 4.21 4.56 -12.26
C TRP A 91 5.73 4.69 -12.34
N ALA A 92 6.42 3.81 -11.61
CA ALA A 92 7.88 3.68 -11.67
C ALA A 92 8.30 2.64 -12.70
N ALA A 93 7.45 1.65 -12.94
CA ALA A 93 7.58 0.61 -13.96
C ALA A 93 6.17 0.11 -14.27
N ASN A 94 6.01 -0.77 -15.25
CA ASN A 94 4.68 -1.29 -15.57
C ASN A 94 4.09 -2.16 -14.45
N ASP A 95 4.93 -2.65 -13.55
CA ASP A 95 4.52 -3.47 -12.41
C ASP A 95 4.90 -2.84 -11.07
N ARG A 96 5.15 -1.54 -11.03
CA ARG A 96 5.50 -0.84 -9.80
C ARG A 96 4.95 0.57 -9.83
N ALA A 97 4.19 0.93 -8.82
CA ALA A 97 3.55 2.24 -8.75
C ALA A 97 3.53 2.76 -7.31
N ILE A 98 3.50 4.07 -7.17
CA ILE A 98 3.55 4.75 -5.87
C ILE A 98 2.32 5.63 -5.73
N LEU A 99 1.63 5.51 -4.59
CA LEU A 99 0.53 6.37 -4.21
C LEU A 99 0.97 7.18 -3.00
N THR A 100 0.78 8.50 -3.03
CA THR A 100 1.25 9.40 -1.97
C THR A 100 0.09 10.16 -1.35
N PHE A 101 0.05 10.16 -0.01
CA PHE A 101 -0.89 10.99 0.74
C PHE A 101 -0.12 11.88 1.72
N THR A 102 -0.59 13.12 1.86
CA THR A 102 0.01 14.10 2.77
C THR A 102 -0.97 14.53 3.86
N THR A 103 -2.27 14.48 3.61
CA THR A 103 -3.29 14.91 4.57
C THR A 103 -4.36 13.85 4.76
N LEU A 104 -5.04 13.94 5.90
CA LEU A 104 -6.18 13.08 6.21
C LEU A 104 -7.34 13.33 5.22
N GLU A 105 -7.54 14.57 4.81
CA GLU A 105 -8.57 14.94 3.84
C GLU A 105 -8.35 14.27 2.50
N GLU A 106 -7.09 14.18 2.04
CA GLU A 106 -6.77 13.47 0.80
C GLU A 106 -7.16 11.99 0.89
N VAL A 107 -6.88 11.35 2.03
CA VAL A 107 -7.24 9.94 2.23
C VAL A 107 -8.76 9.76 2.15
N LYS A 108 -9.50 10.60 2.86
CA LYS A 108 -10.96 10.53 2.89
C LYS A 108 -11.58 10.80 1.51
N ALA A 109 -11.05 11.78 0.80
CA ALA A 109 -11.55 12.14 -0.53
C ALA A 109 -11.29 11.05 -1.56
N ASN A 110 -10.26 10.21 -1.36
CA ASN A 110 -9.84 9.19 -2.32
C ASN A 110 -10.00 7.76 -1.80
N GLU A 111 -10.82 7.58 -0.78
CA GLU A 111 -11.01 6.28 -0.12
C GLU A 111 -11.46 5.19 -1.11
N SER A 112 -12.48 5.49 -1.91
CA SER A 112 -12.99 4.54 -2.90
C SER A 112 -11.96 4.19 -3.96
N ALA A 113 -11.19 5.20 -4.40
CA ALA A 113 -10.14 4.98 -5.39
C ALA A 113 -9.03 4.10 -4.83
N LEU A 114 -8.63 4.33 -3.57
CA LEU A 114 -7.61 3.52 -2.91
C LEU A 114 -8.04 2.05 -2.83
N ILE A 115 -9.27 1.81 -2.40
CA ILE A 115 -9.81 0.46 -2.28
C ILE A 115 -9.85 -0.22 -3.65
N LEU A 116 -10.28 0.49 -4.67
CA LEU A 116 -10.34 -0.06 -6.04
C LEU A 116 -8.95 -0.41 -6.57
N ILE A 117 -7.96 0.46 -6.33
CA ILE A 117 -6.56 0.20 -6.75
C ILE A 117 -6.04 -1.07 -6.09
N ILE A 118 -6.23 -1.23 -4.79
CA ILE A 118 -5.77 -2.43 -4.07
C ILE A 118 -6.45 -3.67 -4.64
N SER A 119 -7.77 -3.62 -4.81
CA SER A 119 -8.54 -4.74 -5.34
C SER A 119 -8.07 -5.14 -6.74
N ASN A 120 -7.88 -4.16 -7.61
CA ASN A 120 -7.43 -4.42 -8.99
C ASN A 120 -6.00 -4.98 -9.03
N TRP A 121 -5.11 -4.47 -8.15
CA TRP A 121 -3.75 -5.00 -8.08
C TRP A 121 -3.74 -6.46 -7.64
N MET A 122 -4.54 -6.80 -6.63
CA MET A 122 -4.67 -8.19 -6.16
C MET A 122 -5.18 -9.11 -7.28
N LYS A 123 -6.16 -8.65 -8.05
CA LYS A 123 -6.67 -9.43 -9.19
C LYS A 123 -5.61 -9.66 -10.24
N ALA A 124 -4.82 -8.63 -10.53
CA ALA A 124 -3.75 -8.73 -11.53
C ALA A 124 -2.67 -9.72 -11.11
N LEU A 125 -2.42 -9.86 -9.80
CA LEU A 125 -1.43 -10.81 -9.29
C LEU A 125 -1.86 -12.27 -9.46
N GLN A 126 -3.14 -12.53 -9.65
CA GLN A 126 -3.69 -13.87 -9.80
C GLN A 126 -3.63 -14.38 -11.24
N GLU A 127 -3.28 -13.53 -12.17
CA GLU A 127 -3.23 -13.86 -13.59
C GLU A 127 -1.84 -14.32 -14.05
#